data_f44ef7362573a95fbd1e861440d50717
#
_entry.id   f44ef7362573a95fbd1e861440d50717
#
_cell.length_a   1.000
_cell.length_b   1.000
_cell.length_c   1.000
_cell.angle_alpha   90.00
_cell.angle_beta   90.00
_cell.angle_gamma   90.00
#
_symmetry.space_group_name_H-M   'P 1'
#
loop_
_entity.id
_entity.type
_entity.pdbx_description
1 polymer ?
#
loop_
_entity_poly.entity_id
_entity_poly.type
_entity_poly.pdbx_seq_one_letter_code
_entity_poly.pdbx_strand_id
1 'polypeptide(L)'
;MEAHRTLDLGRRDLLKLTGAAVALGVLPLAGIATAAGGRGMRIGIIGSGHVGSALGSVWARAGNEVMFSSRNLDSDRKLAAEVGAGARAGTPRQAAAFGQVLLFAVPYSAFPELIKSLGDSFKGKVVINASNPFPQRDGEIANQARAEGAGRFDAQLLPGAFVVRAFNAVPAARMASAHEDPGKIGMPIAGDRKAIEVASRLVREIGFDPVVVGGLDMAKYLTPGTPLAGEHTPDEVRSIAATLKP
;
A
#
# COMPACT_ATOMS: atom_id res chain seq x y z
N MET A 1 -47.23 -74.57 14.76
CA MET A 1 -48.50 -73.91 14.34
C MET A 1 -48.56 -72.62 15.13
N GLU A 2 -47.96 -71.58 14.63
CA GLU A 2 -47.96 -70.26 15.29
C GLU A 2 -48.69 -69.31 14.38
N ALA A 3 -49.67 -68.64 14.95
CA ALA A 3 -50.58 -67.74 14.21
C ALA A 3 -49.95 -66.34 14.08
N HIS A 4 -49.83 -65.91 12.83
CA HIS A 4 -49.54 -64.50 12.55
C HIS A 4 -50.72 -63.61 12.93
N ARG A 5 -50.51 -62.73 13.91
CA ARG A 5 -51.38 -61.60 14.22
C ARG A 5 -50.94 -60.39 13.38
N THR A 6 -51.69 -60.11 12.36
CA THR A 6 -51.61 -58.82 11.66
C THR A 6 -52.29 -57.76 12.50
N LEU A 7 -51.56 -56.74 12.91
CA LEU A 7 -52.12 -55.54 13.53
C LEU A 7 -52.72 -54.62 12.45
N ASP A 8 -54.04 -54.57 12.48
CA ASP A 8 -54.82 -53.64 11.65
C ASP A 8 -54.83 -52.24 12.35
N LEU A 9 -54.01 -51.33 11.85
CA LEU A 9 -53.98 -49.95 12.30
C LEU A 9 -55.04 -49.14 11.59
N GLY A 10 -56.11 -48.86 12.26
CA GLY A 10 -57.22 -48.09 11.72
C GLY A 10 -56.83 -46.65 11.36
N ARG A 11 -57.47 -46.15 10.31
CA ARG A 11 -57.25 -44.75 9.76
C ARG A 11 -57.34 -43.62 10.80
N ARG A 12 -57.79 -43.90 12.01
CA ARG A 12 -57.87 -42.90 13.11
C ARG A 12 -56.58 -42.70 13.88
N ASP A 13 -55.64 -43.63 13.85
CA ASP A 13 -54.39 -43.52 14.58
C ASP A 13 -53.31 -42.80 13.75
N LEU A 14 -53.54 -42.68 12.44
CA LEU A 14 -52.64 -41.94 11.54
C LEU A 14 -52.78 -40.44 11.67
N LEU A 15 -53.84 -39.93 12.33
CA LEU A 15 -54.15 -38.50 12.48
C LEU A 15 -53.63 -37.89 13.80
N LYS A 16 -53.01 -38.66 14.65
CA LYS A 16 -52.45 -38.18 15.93
C LYS A 16 -50.94 -38.00 15.93
N LEU A 17 -50.26 -38.24 14.81
CA LEU A 17 -48.79 -38.10 14.65
C LEU A 17 -48.38 -36.88 13.83
N THR A 18 -49.31 -35.99 13.49
CA THR A 18 -49.04 -34.73 12.78
C THR A 18 -49.20 -33.52 13.69
N GLY A 19 -48.44 -33.42 14.75
CA GLY A 19 -48.55 -32.34 15.73
C GLY A 19 -47.26 -31.93 16.41
N ALA A 20 -46.10 -32.28 15.85
CA ALA A 20 -44.83 -31.72 16.28
C ALA A 20 -44.14 -31.07 15.05
N ALA A 21 -44.70 -29.93 14.61
CA ALA A 21 -43.97 -29.04 13.75
C ALA A 21 -42.80 -28.50 14.54
N VAL A 22 -41.64 -29.16 14.34
CA VAL A 22 -40.34 -28.56 14.67
C VAL A 22 -40.25 -27.31 13.81
N ALA A 23 -40.50 -26.16 14.40
CA ALA A 23 -40.12 -24.88 13.87
C ALA A 23 -38.59 -24.84 13.81
N LEU A 24 -38.00 -25.44 12.79
CA LEU A 24 -36.67 -25.12 12.34
C LEU A 24 -36.73 -23.67 11.90
N GLY A 25 -36.42 -22.79 12.85
CA GLY A 25 -36.15 -21.41 12.57
C GLY A 25 -35.11 -21.36 11.48
N VAL A 26 -35.52 -20.98 10.28
CA VAL A 26 -34.62 -20.49 9.26
C VAL A 26 -34.00 -19.22 9.86
N LEU A 27 -32.93 -19.40 10.61
CA LEU A 27 -31.99 -18.31 10.87
C LEU A 27 -31.58 -17.83 9.47
N PRO A 28 -31.79 -16.55 9.13
CA PRO A 28 -31.15 -16.02 7.95
C PRO A 28 -29.67 -16.35 8.12
N LEU A 29 -29.08 -17.09 7.20
CA LEU A 29 -27.65 -17.06 6.98
C LEU A 29 -27.33 -15.59 6.68
N ALA A 30 -27.26 -14.79 7.75
CA ALA A 30 -26.51 -13.55 7.69
C ALA A 30 -25.17 -13.96 7.15
N GLY A 31 -24.92 -13.59 5.90
CA GLY A 31 -23.72 -13.93 5.20
C GLY A 31 -22.56 -13.75 6.16
N ILE A 32 -21.87 -14.83 6.45
CA ILE A 32 -20.51 -14.74 6.92
C ILE A 32 -19.80 -14.05 5.77
N ALA A 33 -19.90 -12.72 5.73
CA ALA A 33 -18.94 -11.92 5.04
C ALA A 33 -17.62 -12.38 5.64
N THR A 34 -16.94 -13.25 4.94
CA THR A 34 -15.57 -13.61 5.21
C THR A 34 -14.82 -12.30 5.23
N ALA A 35 -14.67 -11.73 6.42
CA ALA A 35 -13.68 -10.71 6.71
C ALA A 35 -12.30 -11.37 6.59
N ALA A 36 -11.97 -11.83 5.39
CA ALA A 36 -10.61 -12.02 4.90
C ALA A 36 -10.02 -10.65 4.52
N GLY A 37 -10.46 -9.60 5.21
CA GLY A 37 -9.87 -8.28 5.21
C GLY A 37 -8.96 -8.19 6.41
N GLY A 38 -7.69 -8.56 6.27
CA GLY A 38 -6.67 -8.11 7.21
C GLY A 38 -6.88 -6.60 7.41
N ARG A 39 -6.90 -6.12 8.66
CA ARG A 39 -6.97 -4.70 8.99
C ARG A 39 -6.07 -3.93 8.04
N GLY A 40 -6.58 -2.89 7.40
CA GLY A 40 -5.80 -2.02 6.53
C GLY A 40 -4.54 -1.53 7.25
N MET A 41 -3.47 -1.27 6.52
CA MET A 41 -2.24 -0.76 7.10
C MET A 41 -2.42 0.69 7.54
N ARG A 42 -1.75 1.09 8.62
CA ARG A 42 -1.60 2.50 8.96
C ARG A 42 -0.44 3.09 8.18
N ILE A 43 -0.74 4.05 7.33
CA ILE A 43 0.21 4.68 6.42
C ILE A 43 0.37 6.16 6.76
N GLY A 44 1.59 6.57 7.09
CA GLY A 44 1.93 7.98 7.27
C GLY A 44 2.49 8.55 5.98
N ILE A 45 1.83 9.57 5.44
CA ILE A 45 2.26 10.27 4.22
C ILE A 45 3.11 11.48 4.63
N ILE A 46 4.38 11.44 4.32
CA ILE A 46 5.32 12.54 4.53
C ILE A 46 5.49 13.27 3.20
N GLY A 47 4.73 14.34 3.02
CA GLY A 47 4.61 15.10 1.78
C GLY A 47 3.35 14.78 1.01
N SER A 48 2.26 15.51 1.27
CA SER A 48 0.95 15.38 0.62
C SER A 48 0.83 16.22 -0.67
N GLY A 49 1.94 16.41 -1.40
CA GLY A 49 1.94 16.97 -2.75
C GLY A 49 1.29 16.02 -3.77
N HIS A 50 1.54 16.23 -5.08
CA HIS A 50 0.91 15.45 -6.16
C HIS A 50 1.07 13.92 -5.97
N VAL A 51 2.25 13.43 -5.61
CA VAL A 51 2.49 12.00 -5.40
C VAL A 51 1.81 11.51 -4.12
N GLY A 52 2.05 12.18 -2.99
CA GLY A 52 1.52 11.73 -1.71
C GLY A 52 0.00 11.82 -1.62
N SER A 53 -0.62 12.84 -2.21
CA SER A 53 -2.08 12.94 -2.28
C SER A 53 -2.70 11.86 -3.17
N ALA A 54 -2.12 11.61 -4.35
CA ALA A 54 -2.59 10.57 -5.26
C ALA A 54 -2.56 9.18 -4.61
N LEU A 55 -1.39 8.76 -4.12
CA LEU A 55 -1.20 7.46 -3.50
C LEU A 55 -2.03 7.30 -2.22
N GLY A 56 -1.97 8.29 -1.32
CA GLY A 56 -2.69 8.26 -0.05
C GLY A 56 -4.21 8.19 -0.23
N SER A 57 -4.76 8.88 -1.24
CA SER A 57 -6.19 8.86 -1.53
C SER A 57 -6.67 7.49 -2.01
N VAL A 58 -5.92 6.84 -2.90
CA VAL A 58 -6.24 5.49 -3.37
C VAL A 58 -6.12 4.48 -2.24
N TRP A 59 -5.04 4.53 -1.45
CA TRP A 59 -4.87 3.63 -0.31
C TRP A 59 -5.95 3.79 0.76
N ALA A 60 -6.39 5.02 1.05
CA ALA A 60 -7.49 5.25 1.98
C ALA A 60 -8.79 4.61 1.49
N ARG A 61 -9.13 4.79 0.20
CA ARG A 61 -10.30 4.15 -0.43
C ARG A 61 -10.20 2.63 -0.50
N ALA A 62 -8.96 2.09 -0.57
CA ALA A 62 -8.70 0.64 -0.50
C ALA A 62 -8.79 0.07 0.94
N GLY A 63 -9.13 0.90 1.94
CA GLY A 63 -9.36 0.47 3.32
C GLY A 63 -8.14 0.57 4.25
N ASN A 64 -7.08 1.27 3.84
CA ASN A 64 -5.97 1.59 4.73
C ASN A 64 -6.29 2.83 5.57
N GLU A 65 -5.72 2.91 6.77
CA GLU A 65 -5.76 4.12 7.58
C GLU A 65 -4.63 5.06 7.13
N VAL A 66 -4.97 6.24 6.62
CA VAL A 66 -3.99 7.18 6.06
C VAL A 66 -3.94 8.46 6.87
N MET A 67 -2.73 8.94 7.19
CA MET A 67 -2.52 10.27 7.73
C MET A 67 -1.64 11.09 6.80
N PHE A 68 -2.23 12.14 6.20
CA PHE A 68 -1.53 13.11 5.36
C PHE A 68 -0.75 14.12 6.18
N SER A 69 0.42 14.50 5.69
CA SER A 69 1.21 15.58 6.29
C SER A 69 2.04 16.32 5.26
N SER A 70 2.17 17.62 5.48
CA SER A 70 3.04 18.50 4.72
C SER A 70 3.46 19.72 5.57
N ARG A 71 3.99 20.74 4.94
CA ARG A 71 4.26 22.04 5.57
C ARG A 71 2.98 22.87 5.80
N ASN A 72 1.88 22.48 5.14
CA ASN A 72 0.60 23.18 5.24
C ASN A 72 -0.49 22.25 5.78
N LEU A 73 -0.62 22.21 7.10
CA LEU A 73 -1.57 21.35 7.80
C LEU A 73 -3.04 21.64 7.41
N ASP A 74 -3.39 22.87 7.09
CA ASP A 74 -4.76 23.21 6.71
C ASP A 74 -5.13 22.65 5.33
N SER A 75 -4.17 22.64 4.40
CA SER A 75 -4.33 21.95 3.12
C SER A 75 -4.47 20.43 3.32
N ASP A 76 -3.69 19.85 4.24
CA ASP A 76 -3.76 18.43 4.57
C ASP A 76 -5.11 18.06 5.20
N ARG A 77 -5.67 18.92 6.05
CA ARG A 77 -7.01 18.73 6.64
C ARG A 77 -8.10 18.76 5.57
N LYS A 78 -8.03 19.69 4.61
CA LYS A 78 -8.94 19.75 3.48
C LYS A 78 -8.86 18.49 2.63
N LEU A 79 -7.64 18.07 2.27
CA LEU A 79 -7.40 16.83 1.53
C LEU A 79 -7.98 15.61 2.27
N ALA A 80 -7.73 15.47 3.56
CA ALA A 80 -8.24 14.37 4.35
C ALA A 80 -9.79 14.35 4.40
N ALA A 81 -10.42 15.51 4.49
CA ALA A 81 -11.88 15.65 4.46
C ALA A 81 -12.45 15.28 3.07
N GLU A 82 -11.80 15.70 1.98
CA GLU A 82 -12.19 15.37 0.61
C GLU A 82 -12.04 13.88 0.30
N VAL A 83 -10.97 13.26 0.76
CA VAL A 83 -10.74 11.82 0.59
C VAL A 83 -11.76 11.01 1.37
N GLY A 84 -12.14 11.45 2.57
CA GLY A 84 -13.02 10.68 3.44
C GLY A 84 -12.37 9.37 3.89
N ALA A 85 -13.12 8.28 3.91
CA ALA A 85 -12.65 6.93 4.23
C ALA A 85 -11.81 6.83 5.53
N GLY A 86 -12.04 7.72 6.51
CA GLY A 86 -11.28 7.78 7.74
C GLY A 86 -9.87 8.36 7.61
N ALA A 87 -9.55 9.00 6.48
CA ALA A 87 -8.29 9.71 6.28
C ALA A 87 -8.13 10.85 7.31
N ARG A 88 -6.89 11.08 7.72
CA ARG A 88 -6.53 12.04 8.76
C ARG A 88 -5.45 12.99 8.26
N ALA A 89 -5.28 14.10 8.96
CA ALA A 89 -4.18 15.02 8.74
C ALA A 89 -3.41 15.25 10.05
N GLY A 90 -2.12 15.49 9.92
CA GLY A 90 -1.24 15.79 11.05
C GLY A 90 0.07 16.43 10.62
N THR A 91 0.90 16.77 11.60
CA THR A 91 2.29 17.17 11.32
C THR A 91 3.08 15.97 10.79
N PRO A 92 4.23 16.19 10.09
CA PRO A 92 5.08 15.07 9.64
C PRO A 92 5.47 14.12 10.79
N ARG A 93 5.74 14.64 11.97
CA ARG A 93 6.05 13.83 13.16
C ARG A 93 4.84 12.99 13.61
N GLN A 94 3.64 13.56 13.58
CA GLN A 94 2.42 12.83 13.91
C GLN A 94 2.13 11.73 12.88
N ALA A 95 2.28 12.02 11.58
CA ALA A 95 2.11 11.04 10.52
C ALA A 95 3.16 9.91 10.62
N ALA A 96 4.42 10.26 10.93
CA ALA A 96 5.47 9.28 11.15
C ALA A 96 5.20 8.40 12.38
N ALA A 97 4.70 8.96 13.48
CA ALA A 97 4.33 8.19 14.67
C ALA A 97 3.12 7.28 14.43
N PHE A 98 2.13 7.74 13.67
CA PHE A 98 0.92 7.01 13.33
C PHE A 98 1.18 5.81 12.42
N GLY A 99 1.98 6.00 11.35
CA GLY A 99 2.19 4.99 10.31
C GLY A 99 3.01 3.80 10.78
N GLN A 100 2.62 2.60 10.40
CA GLN A 100 3.45 1.40 10.39
C GLN A 100 4.33 1.38 9.14
N VAL A 101 3.81 1.97 8.07
CA VAL A 101 4.48 2.24 6.80
C VAL A 101 4.53 3.73 6.58
N LEU A 102 5.63 4.26 6.11
CA LEU A 102 5.79 5.66 5.78
C LEU A 102 6.02 5.81 4.27
N LEU A 103 5.29 6.72 3.66
CA LEU A 103 5.60 7.19 2.31
C LEU A 103 6.35 8.51 2.40
N PHE A 104 7.55 8.58 1.83
CA PHE A 104 8.27 9.85 1.65
C PHE A 104 8.08 10.32 0.21
N ALA A 105 7.43 11.49 0.06
CA ALA A 105 7.13 12.12 -1.22
C ALA A 105 7.43 13.63 -1.17
N VAL A 106 8.65 13.98 -0.77
CA VAL A 106 9.15 15.34 -0.60
C VAL A 106 10.37 15.61 -1.49
N PRO A 107 10.72 16.86 -1.79
CA PRO A 107 12.01 17.18 -2.41
C PRO A 107 13.19 16.68 -1.57
N TYR A 108 14.29 16.25 -2.22
CA TYR A 108 15.49 15.81 -1.50
C TYR A 108 16.10 16.90 -0.63
N SER A 109 16.02 18.15 -1.07
CA SER A 109 16.46 19.31 -0.27
C SER A 109 15.76 19.45 1.09
N ALA A 110 14.59 18.84 1.26
CA ALA A 110 13.87 18.86 2.53
C ALA A 110 14.31 17.75 3.52
N PHE A 111 15.04 16.73 3.07
CA PHE A 111 15.37 15.56 3.89
C PHE A 111 16.14 15.90 5.17
N PRO A 112 17.20 16.75 5.17
CA PRO A 112 18.00 16.98 6.38
C PRO A 112 17.15 17.50 7.55
N GLU A 113 16.36 18.55 7.32
CA GLU A 113 15.51 19.12 8.34
C GLU A 113 14.34 18.22 8.70
N LEU A 114 13.75 17.56 7.71
CA LEU A 114 12.66 16.62 7.92
C LEU A 114 13.10 15.47 8.83
N ILE A 115 14.19 14.80 8.53
CA ILE A 115 14.72 13.67 9.32
C ILE A 115 15.02 14.12 10.75
N LYS A 116 15.65 15.28 10.91
CA LYS A 116 15.90 15.87 12.23
C LYS A 116 14.58 16.07 12.99
N SER A 117 13.53 16.56 12.33
CA SER A 117 12.22 16.80 12.95
C SER A 117 11.49 15.49 13.31
N LEU A 118 11.68 14.43 12.55
CA LEU A 118 11.08 13.11 12.78
C LEU A 118 11.75 12.38 13.94
N GLY A 119 13.02 12.64 14.20
CA GLY A 119 13.81 11.90 15.19
C GLY A 119 13.79 10.41 14.89
N ASP A 120 13.47 9.58 15.89
CA ASP A 120 13.46 8.12 15.78
C ASP A 120 12.14 7.52 15.26
N SER A 121 11.17 8.36 14.85
CA SER A 121 9.82 7.90 14.51
C SER A 121 9.75 6.96 13.30
N PHE A 122 10.79 6.88 12.47
CA PHE A 122 10.88 5.98 11.31
C PHE A 122 11.65 4.68 11.60
N LYS A 123 12.38 4.60 12.73
CA LYS A 123 13.17 3.39 13.05
C LYS A 123 12.28 2.16 13.19
N GLY A 124 12.74 1.04 12.63
CA GLY A 124 12.03 -0.23 12.61
C GLY A 124 10.82 -0.29 11.68
N LYS A 125 10.53 0.79 10.96
CA LYS A 125 9.40 0.87 10.02
C LYS A 125 9.83 0.66 8.58
N VAL A 126 8.87 0.31 7.74
CA VAL A 126 9.02 0.33 6.29
C VAL A 126 8.88 1.77 5.81
N VAL A 127 9.86 2.24 5.04
CA VAL A 127 9.84 3.54 4.38
C VAL A 127 9.85 3.33 2.88
N ILE A 128 8.76 3.69 2.22
CA ILE A 128 8.67 3.76 0.77
C ILE A 128 9.11 5.17 0.36
N ASN A 129 10.25 5.29 -0.32
CA ASN A 129 10.72 6.56 -0.81
C ASN A 129 10.36 6.75 -2.29
N ALA A 130 9.34 7.59 -2.55
CA ALA A 130 8.91 8.00 -3.87
C ALA A 130 9.56 9.32 -4.34
N SER A 131 10.48 9.87 -3.55
CA SER A 131 11.18 11.11 -3.90
C SER A 131 12.22 10.86 -5.00
N ASN A 132 12.39 11.84 -5.88
CA ASN A 132 13.40 11.80 -6.93
C ASN A 132 14.43 12.92 -6.75
N PRO A 133 15.74 12.62 -6.84
CA PRO A 133 16.81 13.60 -6.70
C PRO A 133 16.94 14.39 -8.02
N PHE A 134 16.43 15.61 -8.04
CA PHE A 134 16.56 16.54 -9.17
C PHE A 134 17.59 17.63 -8.85
N PRO A 135 18.82 17.59 -9.43
CA PRO A 135 19.89 18.54 -9.09
C PRO A 135 19.46 20.00 -9.20
N GLN A 136 18.68 20.35 -10.22
CA GLN A 136 18.21 21.72 -10.45
C GLN A 136 17.28 22.22 -9.32
N ARG A 137 16.56 21.33 -8.64
CA ARG A 137 15.64 21.66 -7.54
C ARG A 137 16.30 21.50 -6.17
N ASP A 138 17.08 20.44 -6.03
CA ASP A 138 17.53 19.95 -4.72
C ASP A 138 19.02 20.23 -4.46
N GLY A 139 19.78 20.70 -5.47
CA GLY A 139 21.18 21.05 -5.31
C GLY A 139 22.09 19.85 -4.99
N GLU A 140 23.07 20.08 -4.11
CA GLU A 140 24.15 19.12 -3.84
C GLU A 140 23.67 17.79 -3.27
N ILE A 141 22.66 17.78 -2.42
CA ILE A 141 22.11 16.52 -1.87
C ILE A 141 21.56 15.60 -2.98
N ALA A 142 21.03 16.18 -4.06
CA ALA A 142 20.59 15.39 -5.20
C ALA A 142 21.77 14.85 -6.03
N ASN A 143 22.86 15.63 -6.15
CA ASN A 143 24.09 15.16 -6.79
C ASN A 143 24.67 13.96 -6.04
N GLN A 144 24.78 14.06 -4.72
CA GLN A 144 25.26 12.97 -3.87
C GLN A 144 24.38 11.72 -3.99
N ALA A 145 23.04 11.88 -3.89
CA ALA A 145 22.10 10.78 -4.03
C ALA A 145 22.22 10.07 -5.39
N ARG A 146 22.52 10.81 -6.46
CA ARG A 146 22.72 10.24 -7.80
C ARG A 146 24.07 9.56 -7.93
N ALA A 147 25.12 10.12 -7.36
CA ALA A 147 26.47 9.57 -7.42
C ALA A 147 26.61 8.28 -6.60
N GLU A 148 26.03 8.22 -5.40
CA GLU A 148 26.09 7.06 -4.50
C GLU A 148 25.03 5.99 -4.84
N GLY A 149 24.07 6.32 -5.69
CA GLY A 149 22.88 5.52 -5.95
C GLY A 149 21.77 5.82 -4.93
N ALA A 150 20.65 6.34 -5.45
CA ALA A 150 19.57 6.89 -4.62
C ALA A 150 19.06 5.94 -3.52
N GLY A 151 19.04 4.62 -3.76
CA GLY A 151 18.59 3.67 -2.74
C GLY A 151 19.56 3.52 -1.57
N ARG A 152 20.85 3.47 -1.83
CA ARG A 152 21.89 3.44 -0.79
C ARG A 152 21.90 4.74 0.00
N PHE A 153 21.84 5.86 -0.68
CA PHE A 153 21.79 7.18 -0.08
C PHE A 153 20.55 7.34 0.83
N ASP A 154 19.39 6.89 0.38
CA ASP A 154 18.15 6.91 1.20
C ASP A 154 18.32 6.09 2.49
N ALA A 155 18.95 4.91 2.41
CA ALA A 155 19.19 4.07 3.58
C ALA A 155 20.19 4.70 4.57
N GLN A 156 21.18 5.44 4.09
CA GLN A 156 22.11 6.20 4.94
C GLN A 156 21.38 7.35 5.66
N LEU A 157 20.45 8.03 4.98
CA LEU A 157 19.67 9.10 5.57
C LEU A 157 18.64 8.59 6.61
N LEU A 158 18.22 7.33 6.51
CA LEU A 158 17.16 6.74 7.33
C LEU A 158 17.66 5.53 8.14
N PRO A 159 18.68 5.69 9.00
CA PRO A 159 19.29 4.58 9.70
C PRO A 159 18.27 3.87 10.61
N GLY A 160 18.19 2.55 10.47
CA GLY A 160 17.26 1.71 11.22
C GLY A 160 15.85 1.58 10.62
N ALA A 161 15.56 2.23 9.48
CA ALA A 161 14.37 1.95 8.69
C ALA A 161 14.63 0.79 7.69
N PHE A 162 13.56 0.14 7.24
CA PHE A 162 13.60 -0.77 6.09
C PHE A 162 13.20 0.04 4.85
N VAL A 163 14.16 0.38 4.01
CA VAL A 163 13.98 1.31 2.89
C VAL A 163 13.68 0.57 1.60
N VAL A 164 12.69 1.07 0.86
CA VAL A 164 12.38 0.62 -0.49
C VAL A 164 12.04 1.82 -1.37
N ARG A 165 12.47 1.79 -2.61
CA ARG A 165 12.05 2.74 -3.63
C ARG A 165 10.97 2.13 -4.51
N ALA A 166 9.89 2.88 -4.68
CA ALA A 166 8.76 2.59 -5.56
C ALA A 166 8.06 3.91 -5.90
N PHE A 167 7.28 3.90 -6.98
CA PHE A 167 6.57 5.08 -7.49
C PHE A 167 7.47 6.21 -8.03
N ASN A 168 8.75 5.95 -8.19
CA ASN A 168 9.73 6.91 -8.69
C ASN A 168 9.70 7.06 -10.21
N ALA A 169 9.26 6.01 -10.90
CA ALA A 169 9.42 5.84 -12.34
C ALA A 169 8.29 6.46 -13.18
N VAL A 170 7.09 6.65 -12.61
CA VAL A 170 5.90 7.09 -13.35
C VAL A 170 5.36 8.42 -12.83
N PRO A 171 4.64 9.21 -13.68
CA PRO A 171 4.03 10.46 -13.26
C PRO A 171 2.93 10.29 -12.20
N ALA A 172 2.78 11.29 -11.32
CA ALA A 172 1.76 11.27 -10.25
C ALA A 172 0.32 11.13 -10.80
N ALA A 173 0.02 11.66 -11.98
CA ALA A 173 -1.28 11.51 -12.61
C ALA A 173 -1.66 10.04 -12.84
N ARG A 174 -0.69 9.20 -13.22
CA ARG A 174 -0.92 7.76 -13.38
C ARG A 174 -1.17 7.05 -12.04
N MET A 175 -0.58 7.55 -10.96
CA MET A 175 -0.80 7.00 -9.62
C MET A 175 -2.24 7.21 -9.14
N ALA A 176 -2.90 8.27 -9.61
CA ALA A 176 -4.29 8.54 -9.26
C ALA A 176 -5.28 7.66 -10.04
N SER A 177 -4.94 7.21 -11.25
CA SER A 177 -5.88 6.55 -12.19
C SER A 177 -5.54 5.08 -12.52
N ALA A 178 -4.37 4.58 -12.12
CA ALA A 178 -3.96 3.21 -12.48
C ALA A 178 -4.91 2.11 -11.97
N HIS A 179 -5.65 2.39 -10.88
CA HIS A 179 -6.66 1.47 -10.33
C HIS A 179 -7.88 1.26 -11.24
N GLU A 180 -8.11 2.15 -12.22
CA GLU A 180 -9.18 2.04 -13.21
C GLU A 180 -8.87 0.97 -14.28
N ASP A 181 -7.59 0.67 -14.48
CA ASP A 181 -7.12 -0.30 -15.48
C ASP A 181 -5.89 -1.09 -14.94
N PRO A 182 -6.13 -1.96 -13.96
CA PRO A 182 -5.06 -2.54 -13.16
C PRO A 182 -4.17 -3.52 -13.95
N GLY A 183 -2.90 -3.59 -13.54
CA GLY A 183 -1.93 -4.58 -14.03
C GLY A 183 -1.25 -4.24 -15.35
N LYS A 184 -1.62 -3.17 -16.05
CA LYS A 184 -1.01 -2.79 -17.34
C LYS A 184 0.37 -2.16 -17.21
N ILE A 185 0.59 -1.44 -16.13
CA ILE A 185 1.86 -0.73 -15.89
C ILE A 185 2.66 -1.47 -14.85
N GLY A 186 3.87 -1.88 -15.22
CA GLY A 186 4.85 -2.44 -14.31
C GLY A 186 5.48 -1.37 -13.42
N MET A 187 5.38 -1.52 -12.10
CA MET A 187 6.05 -0.64 -11.17
C MET A 187 7.34 -1.27 -10.67
N PRO A 188 8.52 -0.78 -11.08
CA PRO A 188 9.78 -1.28 -10.57
C PRO A 188 9.94 -0.97 -9.09
N ILE A 189 10.38 -1.97 -8.32
CA ILE A 189 10.60 -1.90 -6.87
C ILE A 189 12.01 -2.40 -6.57
N ALA A 190 12.75 -1.63 -5.78
CA ALA A 190 14.08 -2.01 -5.30
C ALA A 190 14.30 -1.55 -3.87
N GLY A 191 14.89 -2.41 -3.01
CA GLY A 191 15.11 -2.06 -1.61
C GLY A 191 15.35 -3.22 -0.67
N ASP A 192 15.11 -3.01 0.61
CA ASP A 192 15.18 -4.04 1.63
C ASP A 192 14.08 -5.09 1.44
N ARG A 193 14.42 -6.36 1.56
CA ARG A 193 13.49 -7.48 1.33
C ARG A 193 12.18 -7.34 2.12
N LYS A 194 12.28 -6.98 3.41
CA LYS A 194 11.10 -6.77 4.26
C LYS A 194 10.22 -5.64 3.77
N ALA A 195 10.81 -4.57 3.25
CA ALA A 195 10.08 -3.43 2.73
C ALA A 195 9.46 -3.70 1.35
N ILE A 196 10.12 -4.50 0.51
CA ILE A 196 9.62 -4.93 -0.81
C ILE A 196 8.28 -5.64 -0.69
N GLU A 197 8.09 -6.53 0.29
CA GLU A 197 6.81 -7.26 0.48
C GLU A 197 5.65 -6.29 0.72
N VAL A 198 5.86 -5.33 1.62
CA VAL A 198 4.86 -4.30 1.96
C VAL A 198 4.61 -3.37 0.77
N ALA A 199 5.68 -2.89 0.13
CA ALA A 199 5.57 -2.02 -1.04
C ALA A 199 4.84 -2.71 -2.20
N SER A 200 5.12 -4.00 -2.45
CA SER A 200 4.46 -4.78 -3.52
C SER A 200 2.96 -4.89 -3.30
N ARG A 201 2.51 -5.06 -2.05
CA ARG A 201 1.08 -5.02 -1.73
C ARG A 201 0.48 -3.65 -2.04
N LEU A 202 1.09 -2.58 -1.54
CA LEU A 202 0.61 -1.22 -1.73
C LEU A 202 0.65 -0.77 -3.20
N VAL A 203 1.60 -1.26 -3.98
CA VAL A 203 1.68 -1.05 -5.43
C VAL A 203 0.48 -1.68 -6.15
N ARG A 204 0.08 -2.90 -5.78
CA ARG A 204 -1.12 -3.54 -6.36
C ARG A 204 -2.40 -2.81 -6.00
N GLU A 205 -2.51 -2.28 -4.79
CA GLU A 205 -3.68 -1.50 -4.35
C GLU A 205 -3.84 -0.19 -5.16
N ILE A 206 -2.75 0.34 -5.72
CA ILE A 206 -2.79 1.47 -6.66
C ILE A 206 -3.23 1.04 -8.07
N GLY A 207 -3.13 -0.25 -8.40
CA GLY A 207 -3.44 -0.79 -9.72
C GLY A 207 -2.22 -1.10 -10.59
N PHE A 208 -1.00 -0.92 -10.09
CA PHE A 208 0.22 -1.31 -10.80
C PHE A 208 0.57 -2.79 -10.56
N ASP A 209 1.30 -3.40 -11.50
CA ASP A 209 1.95 -4.70 -11.25
C ASP A 209 3.36 -4.48 -10.66
N PRO A 210 3.62 -4.92 -9.41
CA PRO A 210 4.93 -4.75 -8.81
C PRO A 210 5.97 -5.67 -9.44
N VAL A 211 7.05 -5.09 -9.95
CA VAL A 211 8.20 -5.82 -10.49
C VAL A 211 9.42 -5.57 -9.60
N VAL A 212 9.81 -6.57 -8.83
CA VAL A 212 10.99 -6.49 -7.97
C VAL A 212 12.24 -6.60 -8.84
N VAL A 213 13.04 -5.54 -8.89
CA VAL A 213 14.25 -5.48 -9.72
C VAL A 213 15.55 -5.67 -8.92
N GLY A 214 15.47 -5.75 -7.60
CA GLY A 214 16.60 -6.07 -6.74
C GLY A 214 16.65 -5.31 -5.41
N GLY A 215 17.84 -5.28 -4.81
CA GLY A 215 18.11 -4.55 -3.56
C GLY A 215 18.32 -3.05 -3.77
N LEU A 216 18.81 -2.38 -2.71
CA LEU A 216 19.06 -0.92 -2.72
C LEU A 216 20.00 -0.47 -3.85
N ASP A 217 20.92 -1.33 -4.29
CA ASP A 217 21.85 -1.03 -5.38
C ASP A 217 21.16 -0.88 -6.74
N MET A 218 20.06 -1.61 -6.95
CA MET A 218 19.26 -1.51 -8.17
C MET A 218 18.34 -0.28 -8.18
N ALA A 219 18.10 0.31 -7.03
CA ALA A 219 17.20 1.44 -6.89
C ALA A 219 17.67 2.72 -7.62
N LYS A 220 18.96 2.81 -7.97
CA LYS A 220 19.52 3.89 -8.82
C LYS A 220 18.83 3.98 -10.19
N TYR A 221 18.35 2.85 -10.71
CA TYR A 221 17.72 2.75 -12.02
C TYR A 221 16.24 3.14 -12.06
N LEU A 222 15.63 3.44 -10.90
CA LEU A 222 14.25 3.92 -10.79
C LEU A 222 14.15 5.46 -10.88
N THR A 223 15.29 6.15 -10.92
CA THR A 223 15.35 7.61 -10.95
C THR A 223 15.04 8.14 -12.37
N PRO A 224 14.31 9.24 -12.55
CA PRO A 224 14.09 9.84 -13.85
C PRO A 224 15.39 10.03 -14.66
N GLY A 225 15.34 9.64 -15.94
CA GLY A 225 16.49 9.62 -16.84
C GLY A 225 17.32 8.34 -16.79
N THR A 226 16.87 7.30 -16.10
CA THR A 226 17.49 5.97 -16.08
C THR A 226 16.61 4.93 -16.78
N PRO A 227 17.12 3.73 -17.10
CA PRO A 227 16.41 2.78 -17.97
C PRO A 227 15.05 2.29 -17.47
N LEU A 228 14.80 2.28 -16.15
CA LEU A 228 13.51 1.85 -15.58
C LEU A 228 12.54 3.01 -15.36
N ALA A 229 12.90 4.24 -15.71
CA ALA A 229 12.02 5.39 -15.63
C ALA A 229 11.11 5.47 -16.86
N GLY A 230 9.84 5.76 -16.64
CA GLY A 230 8.81 5.81 -17.68
C GLY A 230 7.72 4.75 -17.46
N GLU A 231 6.72 4.78 -18.33
CA GLU A 231 5.65 3.78 -18.32
C GLU A 231 6.10 2.57 -19.15
N HIS A 232 6.21 1.44 -18.51
CA HIS A 232 6.55 0.15 -19.10
C HIS A 232 5.53 -0.89 -18.69
N THR A 233 5.32 -1.90 -19.51
CA THR A 233 4.60 -3.12 -19.10
C THR A 233 5.45 -3.91 -18.09
N PRO A 234 4.85 -4.82 -17.31
CA PRO A 234 5.60 -5.65 -16.38
C PRO A 234 6.73 -6.46 -17.05
N ASP A 235 6.50 -6.95 -18.25
CA ASP A 235 7.49 -7.74 -19.00
C ASP A 235 8.64 -6.88 -19.52
N GLU A 236 8.35 -5.66 -19.96
CA GLU A 236 9.39 -4.69 -20.33
C GLU A 236 10.26 -4.34 -19.13
N VAL A 237 9.66 -4.07 -17.95
CA VAL A 237 10.44 -3.83 -16.72
C VAL A 237 11.35 -5.00 -16.41
N ARG A 238 10.85 -6.26 -16.50
CA ARG A 238 11.68 -7.47 -16.27
C ARG A 238 12.81 -7.58 -17.27
N SER A 239 12.52 -7.35 -18.54
CA SER A 239 13.50 -7.41 -19.62
C SER A 239 14.60 -6.36 -19.47
N ILE A 240 14.24 -5.12 -19.17
CA ILE A 240 15.20 -4.04 -18.90
C ILE A 240 16.04 -4.39 -17.66
N ALA A 241 15.39 -4.79 -16.55
CA ALA A 241 16.08 -5.11 -15.31
C ALA A 241 17.12 -6.22 -15.47
N ALA A 242 16.87 -7.23 -16.32
CA ALA A 242 17.79 -8.32 -16.59
C ALA A 242 19.11 -7.87 -17.26
N THR A 243 19.14 -6.69 -17.87
CA THR A 243 20.35 -6.13 -18.50
C THR A 243 21.19 -5.27 -17.55
N LEU A 244 20.62 -4.90 -16.38
CA LEU A 244 21.24 -3.98 -15.43
C LEU A 244 22.09 -4.72 -14.38
N LYS A 245 23.06 -4.01 -13.83
CA LYS A 245 23.96 -4.56 -12.78
C LYS A 245 23.82 -3.74 -11.50
N PRO A 246 23.89 -4.40 -10.33
CA PRO A 246 23.94 -3.72 -9.02
C PRO A 246 25.06 -2.70 -8.88
#